data_06db27fd932c5f046f063a11468b6d45
#
_entry.id   06db27fd932c5f046f063a11468b6d45
#
_cell.length_a   1.000
_cell.length_b   1.000
_cell.length_c   1.000
_cell.angle_alpha   90.00
_cell.angle_beta   90.00
_cell.angle_gamma   90.00
#
_symmetry.space_group_name_H-M   'P 1'
#
loop_
_entity.id
_entity.type
_entity.pdbx_description
1 polymer ?
#
loop_
_entity_poly.entity_id
_entity_poly.type
_entity_poly.pdbx_seq_one_letter_code
_entity_poly.pdbx_strand_id
1 'polypeptide(L)'
;MIERFEPGLIAYAHGGKAIKFNTPGSTAGVYEWHSVMLHIIAAGFRVPYELLTGDLRQVNFSSSRVGLNEFRRMIEAMQWQLVIPMFCEPIWNWFCEAAFLAGLIPSPSIPVEWAPPKFDSVNPLQDATTDLLEVRSGFATVQQMIAKRGYDPAKVLEEWAEFADLADTL
;
A
#
# COMPACT_ATOMS: atom_id res chain seq x y z
N MET A 1 -36.96 40.25 27.47
CA MET A 1 -36.53 39.10 26.67
C MET A 1 -35.37 38.46 27.45
N ILE A 2 -35.46 37.16 27.76
CA ILE A 2 -34.39 36.50 28.51
C ILE A 2 -33.37 36.06 27.48
N GLU A 3 -32.16 36.63 27.48
CA GLU A 3 -31.11 36.40 26.49
C GLU A 3 -30.03 35.44 27.00
N ARG A 4 -30.04 35.11 28.29
CA ARG A 4 -29.05 34.16 28.87
C ARG A 4 -29.77 33.16 29.76
N PHE A 5 -29.37 31.89 29.66
CA PHE A 5 -29.76 30.82 30.56
C PHE A 5 -28.70 30.68 31.65
N GLU A 6 -29.12 30.82 32.91
CA GLU A 6 -28.27 30.62 34.08
C GLU A 6 -28.82 29.45 34.92
N PRO A 7 -27.96 28.69 35.59
CA PRO A 7 -28.45 27.63 36.50
C PRO A 7 -29.37 28.21 37.57
N GLY A 8 -30.57 27.62 37.73
CA GLY A 8 -31.56 28.07 38.68
C GLY A 8 -32.53 29.15 38.17
N LEU A 9 -32.50 29.52 36.91
CA LEU A 9 -33.42 30.48 36.31
C LEU A 9 -34.84 29.90 36.30
N ILE A 10 -35.79 30.59 36.96
CA ILE A 10 -37.21 30.32 36.90
C ILE A 10 -37.85 31.42 36.08
N ALA A 11 -38.40 31.08 34.91
CA ALA A 11 -39.08 32.02 34.04
C ALA A 11 -40.57 31.71 33.97
N TYR A 12 -41.41 32.74 34.17
CA TYR A 12 -42.87 32.62 34.08
C TYR A 12 -43.34 33.03 32.68
N ALA A 13 -44.02 32.12 31.98
CA ALA A 13 -44.64 32.41 30.70
C ALA A 13 -46.08 32.90 30.91
N HIS A 14 -46.31 34.17 30.64
CA HIS A 14 -47.64 34.76 30.75
C HIS A 14 -48.40 34.71 29.41
N GLY A 15 -49.71 34.53 29.43
CA GLY A 15 -50.54 34.67 28.24
C GLY A 15 -50.60 33.49 27.30
N GLY A 16 -50.52 32.25 27.81
CA GLY A 16 -50.73 31.04 27.02
C GLY A 16 -49.64 30.76 25.96
N LYS A 17 -48.41 31.29 26.14
CA LYS A 17 -47.28 31.07 25.26
C LYS A 17 -46.64 29.68 25.52
N ALA A 18 -46.45 28.92 24.48
CA ALA A 18 -45.67 27.68 24.56
C ALA A 18 -44.17 27.99 24.46
N ILE A 19 -43.40 27.43 25.38
CA ILE A 19 -41.93 27.51 25.32
C ILE A 19 -41.47 26.35 24.41
N LYS A 20 -40.85 26.70 23.28
CA LYS A 20 -40.18 25.72 22.40
C LYS A 20 -38.72 25.74 22.71
N PHE A 21 -38.19 24.60 23.14
CA PHE A 21 -36.75 24.39 23.21
C PHE A 21 -36.26 23.93 21.87
N ASN A 22 -35.22 24.60 21.34
CA ASN A 22 -34.53 24.13 20.15
C ASN A 22 -33.62 22.98 20.59
N THR A 23 -34.03 21.77 20.30
CA THR A 23 -33.17 20.58 20.50
C THR A 23 -32.15 20.54 19.39
N PRO A 24 -30.85 20.44 19.70
CA PRO A 24 -29.85 20.23 18.68
C PRO A 24 -30.24 19.04 17.81
N GLY A 25 -30.03 19.15 16.49
CA GLY A 25 -30.29 18.05 15.58
C GLY A 25 -29.59 16.77 16.04
N SER A 26 -30.24 15.63 15.86
CA SER A 26 -29.62 14.34 16.14
C SER A 26 -28.33 14.18 15.33
N THR A 27 -27.23 13.79 15.99
CA THR A 27 -25.98 13.39 15.33
C THR A 27 -26.03 11.95 14.83
N ALA A 28 -27.19 11.28 14.96
CA ALA A 28 -27.40 9.94 14.41
C ALA A 28 -27.21 9.97 12.88
N GLY A 29 -26.43 9.03 12.35
CA GLY A 29 -26.14 8.93 10.91
C GLY A 29 -24.93 9.73 10.43
N VAL A 30 -24.32 10.57 11.25
CA VAL A 30 -23.11 11.31 10.86
C VAL A 30 -21.95 10.37 10.55
N TYR A 31 -21.78 9.33 11.35
CA TYR A 31 -20.75 8.31 11.15
C TYR A 31 -20.96 7.56 9.82
N GLU A 32 -22.18 7.10 9.58
CA GLU A 32 -22.55 6.37 8.36
C GLU A 32 -22.32 7.24 7.12
N TRP A 33 -22.70 8.51 7.20
CA TRP A 33 -22.47 9.46 6.10
C TRP A 33 -20.98 9.66 5.83
N HIS A 34 -20.15 9.88 6.86
CA HIS A 34 -18.70 10.01 6.71
C HIS A 34 -18.08 8.73 6.15
N SER A 35 -18.52 7.56 6.62
CA SER A 35 -18.04 6.28 6.13
C SER A 35 -18.31 6.11 4.62
N VAL A 36 -19.51 6.44 4.16
CA VAL A 36 -19.86 6.39 2.73
C VAL A 36 -18.99 7.35 1.91
N MET A 37 -18.79 8.58 2.39
CA MET A 37 -17.97 9.56 1.72
C MET A 37 -16.50 9.12 1.61
N LEU A 38 -15.96 8.54 2.69
CA LEU A 38 -14.59 8.02 2.68
C LEU A 38 -14.43 6.81 1.74
N HIS A 39 -15.46 5.95 1.61
CA HIS A 39 -15.44 4.88 0.61
C HIS A 39 -15.44 5.43 -0.82
N ILE A 40 -16.22 6.47 -1.10
CA ILE A 40 -16.22 7.13 -2.43
C ILE A 40 -14.86 7.75 -2.73
N ILE A 41 -14.22 8.40 -1.75
CA ILE A 41 -12.89 8.99 -1.89
C ILE A 41 -11.86 7.87 -2.13
N ALA A 42 -11.90 6.80 -1.34
CA ALA A 42 -11.01 5.65 -1.50
C ALA A 42 -11.14 5.02 -2.90
N ALA A 43 -12.37 4.85 -3.38
CA ALA A 43 -12.64 4.36 -4.73
C ALA A 43 -12.10 5.32 -5.82
N GLY A 44 -12.21 6.63 -5.62
CA GLY A 44 -11.65 7.64 -6.52
C GLY A 44 -10.12 7.57 -6.63
N PHE A 45 -9.43 7.33 -5.52
CA PHE A 45 -7.98 7.11 -5.48
C PHE A 45 -7.56 5.67 -5.83
N ARG A 46 -8.50 4.76 -6.01
CA ARG A 46 -8.26 3.32 -6.22
C ARG A 46 -7.45 2.69 -5.09
N VAL A 47 -7.63 3.16 -3.87
CA VAL A 47 -6.99 2.65 -2.66
C VAL A 47 -8.04 1.93 -1.81
N PRO A 48 -7.75 0.76 -1.22
CA PRO A 48 -8.66 0.14 -0.25
C PRO A 48 -9.02 1.10 0.88
N TYR A 49 -10.28 1.08 1.32
CA TYR A 49 -10.79 1.95 2.39
C TYR A 49 -9.94 1.89 3.66
N GLU A 50 -9.52 0.69 4.03
CA GLU A 50 -8.73 0.41 5.22
C GLU A 50 -7.33 1.06 5.16
N LEU A 51 -6.73 1.11 3.95
CA LEU A 51 -5.43 1.77 3.76
C LEU A 51 -5.55 3.29 3.79
N LEU A 52 -6.70 3.84 3.33
CA LEU A 52 -6.93 5.27 3.35
C LEU A 52 -7.22 5.78 4.76
N THR A 53 -8.03 5.04 5.53
CA THR A 53 -8.59 5.51 6.80
C THR A 53 -7.93 4.91 8.03
N GLY A 54 -7.26 3.75 7.90
CA GLY A 54 -6.78 2.96 9.03
C GLY A 54 -7.91 2.29 9.84
N ASP A 55 -9.16 2.35 9.36
CA ASP A 55 -10.32 1.78 10.04
C ASP A 55 -10.47 0.28 9.73
N LEU A 56 -10.10 -0.55 10.68
CA LEU A 56 -10.15 -2.01 10.57
C LEU A 56 -11.38 -2.66 11.21
N ARG A 57 -12.35 -1.86 11.70
CA ARG A 57 -13.50 -2.37 12.49
C ARG A 57 -14.43 -3.30 11.72
N GLN A 58 -14.54 -3.13 10.41
CA GLN A 58 -15.42 -3.95 9.55
C GLN A 58 -14.63 -4.90 8.63
N VAL A 59 -13.32 -4.99 8.83
CA VAL A 59 -12.43 -5.79 7.99
C VAL A 59 -12.43 -7.23 8.49
N ASN A 60 -12.68 -8.17 7.58
CA ASN A 60 -12.34 -9.57 7.81
C ASN A 60 -11.12 -9.97 6.98
N PHE A 61 -10.40 -10.98 7.46
CA PHE A 61 -9.15 -11.44 6.83
C PHE A 61 -9.29 -11.76 5.34
N SER A 62 -10.40 -12.39 4.95
CA SER A 62 -10.60 -12.82 3.57
C SER A 62 -10.88 -11.64 2.63
N SER A 63 -11.77 -10.72 3.01
CA SER A 63 -12.12 -9.56 2.19
C SER A 63 -10.94 -8.59 2.06
N SER A 64 -10.21 -8.35 3.16
CA SER A 64 -9.02 -7.51 3.16
C SER A 64 -7.92 -8.09 2.26
N ARG A 65 -7.69 -9.40 2.31
CA ARG A 65 -6.70 -10.06 1.45
C ARG A 65 -7.01 -9.89 -0.04
N VAL A 66 -8.28 -10.01 -0.43
CA VAL A 66 -8.69 -9.81 -1.83
C VAL A 66 -8.45 -8.36 -2.25
N GLY A 67 -8.92 -7.39 -1.46
CA GLY A 67 -8.72 -5.96 -1.75
C GLY A 67 -7.25 -5.56 -1.84
N LEU A 68 -6.42 -6.04 -0.90
CA LEU A 68 -4.97 -5.81 -0.91
C LEU A 68 -4.30 -6.44 -2.14
N ASN A 69 -4.68 -7.64 -2.55
CA ASN A 69 -4.09 -8.30 -3.71
C ASN A 69 -4.42 -7.54 -5.01
N GLU A 70 -5.66 -7.07 -5.18
CA GLU A 70 -6.04 -6.26 -6.34
C GLU A 70 -5.30 -4.92 -6.36
N PHE A 71 -5.18 -4.26 -5.20
CA PHE A 71 -4.40 -3.05 -5.06
C PHE A 71 -2.92 -3.26 -5.44
N ARG A 72 -2.30 -4.33 -4.95
CA ARG A 72 -0.92 -4.70 -5.26
C ARG A 72 -0.70 -4.95 -6.75
N ARG A 73 -1.59 -5.71 -7.39
CA ARG A 73 -1.54 -5.94 -8.85
C ARG A 73 -1.61 -4.64 -9.63
N MET A 74 -2.46 -3.72 -9.20
CA MET A 74 -2.54 -2.41 -9.83
C MET A 74 -1.24 -1.62 -9.68
N ILE A 75 -0.63 -1.63 -8.49
CA ILE A 75 0.66 -0.96 -8.24
C ILE A 75 1.78 -1.61 -9.04
N GLU A 76 1.84 -2.95 -9.08
CA GLU A 76 2.81 -3.68 -9.92
C GLU A 76 2.67 -3.31 -11.40
N ALA A 77 1.44 -3.26 -11.90
CA ALA A 77 1.20 -2.82 -13.28
C ALA A 77 1.66 -1.37 -13.52
N MET A 78 1.43 -0.46 -12.57
CA MET A 78 1.92 0.91 -12.64
C MET A 78 3.45 0.99 -12.61
N GLN A 79 4.11 0.19 -11.78
CA GLN A 79 5.58 0.14 -11.70
C GLN A 79 6.18 -0.29 -13.05
N TRP A 80 5.69 -1.39 -13.62
CA TRP A 80 6.23 -1.97 -14.85
C TRP A 80 5.83 -1.22 -16.13
N GLN A 81 4.61 -0.68 -16.19
CA GLN A 81 4.10 -0.08 -17.43
C GLN A 81 4.19 1.45 -17.45
N LEU A 82 4.35 2.09 -16.31
CA LEU A 82 4.38 3.54 -16.22
C LEU A 82 5.70 4.05 -15.63
N VAL A 83 6.04 3.65 -14.38
CA VAL A 83 7.16 4.26 -13.64
C VAL A 83 8.50 3.87 -14.28
N ILE A 84 8.72 2.59 -14.54
CA ILE A 84 9.97 2.13 -15.14
C ILE A 84 10.19 2.74 -16.55
N PRO A 85 9.28 2.55 -17.54
CA PRO A 85 9.55 3.00 -18.89
C PRO A 85 9.45 4.52 -19.08
N MET A 86 8.64 5.22 -18.29
CA MET A 86 8.43 6.65 -18.49
C MET A 86 9.27 7.54 -17.56
N PHE A 87 9.82 7.00 -16.50
CA PHE A 87 10.60 7.76 -15.53
C PHE A 87 12.00 7.17 -15.33
N CYS A 88 12.11 5.90 -14.96
CA CYS A 88 13.40 5.30 -14.62
C CYS A 88 14.33 5.15 -15.84
N GLU A 89 13.82 4.57 -16.93
CA GLU A 89 14.62 4.37 -18.17
C GLU A 89 15.10 5.68 -18.81
N PRO A 90 14.29 6.72 -18.99
CA PRO A 90 14.78 7.98 -19.51
C PRO A 90 15.87 8.62 -18.65
N ILE A 91 15.70 8.61 -17.32
CA ILE A 91 16.71 9.16 -16.40
C ILE A 91 18.00 8.36 -16.49
N TRP A 92 17.92 7.04 -16.54
CA TRP A 92 19.08 6.19 -16.69
C TRP A 92 19.84 6.47 -18.01
N ASN A 93 19.11 6.59 -19.10
CA ASN A 93 19.70 6.90 -20.40
C ASN A 93 20.38 8.26 -20.39
N TRP A 94 19.76 9.30 -19.86
CA TRP A 94 20.39 10.62 -19.71
C TRP A 94 21.63 10.59 -18.83
N PHE A 95 21.60 9.81 -17.75
CA PHE A 95 22.77 9.62 -16.90
C PHE A 95 23.92 8.92 -17.67
N CYS A 96 23.62 7.86 -18.39
CA CYS A 96 24.62 7.15 -19.19
C CYS A 96 25.21 8.03 -20.29
N GLU A 97 24.39 8.80 -21.01
CA GLU A 97 24.88 9.75 -22.01
C GLU A 97 25.81 10.80 -21.39
N ALA A 98 25.42 11.41 -20.28
CA ALA A 98 26.22 12.40 -19.58
C ALA A 98 27.55 11.81 -19.05
N ALA A 99 27.50 10.60 -18.48
CA ALA A 99 28.67 9.91 -17.97
C ALA A 99 29.65 9.49 -19.11
N PHE A 100 29.13 9.08 -20.25
CA PHE A 100 29.92 8.80 -21.45
C PHE A 100 30.62 10.06 -21.97
N LEU A 101 29.92 11.17 -22.09
CA LEU A 101 30.51 12.45 -22.49
C LEU A 101 31.58 12.94 -21.51
N ALA A 102 31.44 12.63 -20.24
CA ALA A 102 32.45 12.92 -19.21
C ALA A 102 33.62 11.92 -19.19
N GLY A 103 33.60 10.88 -20.02
CA GLY A 103 34.64 9.85 -20.08
C GLY A 103 34.67 8.88 -18.90
N LEU A 104 33.56 8.79 -18.13
CA LEU A 104 33.45 7.94 -16.94
C LEU A 104 33.06 6.49 -17.27
N ILE A 105 32.35 6.29 -18.39
CA ILE A 105 31.89 4.96 -18.83
C ILE A 105 32.24 4.74 -20.32
N PRO A 106 32.42 3.48 -20.74
CA PRO A 106 32.88 3.14 -22.08
C PRO A 106 31.82 3.22 -23.17
N SER A 107 30.53 3.26 -22.79
CA SER A 107 29.38 3.27 -23.72
C SER A 107 28.27 4.20 -23.24
N PRO A 108 27.61 4.90 -24.17
CA PRO A 108 26.43 5.75 -23.80
C PRO A 108 25.18 4.95 -23.41
N SER A 109 25.19 3.65 -23.64
CA SER A 109 24.09 2.76 -23.30
C SER A 109 24.62 1.56 -22.52
N ILE A 110 24.22 1.48 -21.26
CA ILE A 110 24.52 0.34 -20.37
C ILE A 110 23.20 -0.32 -20.04
N PRO A 111 23.05 -1.64 -20.31
CA PRO A 111 21.85 -2.36 -19.95
C PRO A 111 21.66 -2.34 -18.44
N VAL A 112 20.41 -2.17 -18.01
CA VAL A 112 20.00 -2.15 -16.59
C VAL A 112 18.83 -3.09 -16.41
N GLU A 113 18.81 -3.76 -15.28
CA GLU A 113 17.69 -4.58 -14.83
C GLU A 113 16.99 -3.87 -13.65
N TRP A 114 15.68 -3.73 -13.77
CA TRP A 114 14.88 -3.04 -12.77
C TRP A 114 14.23 -4.05 -11.83
N ALA A 115 14.40 -3.86 -10.53
CA ALA A 115 13.75 -4.66 -9.49
C ALA A 115 12.86 -3.74 -8.63
N PRO A 116 11.55 -3.65 -8.91
CA PRO A 116 10.66 -2.85 -8.09
C PRO A 116 10.52 -3.45 -6.68
N PRO A 117 10.31 -2.60 -5.65
CA PRO A 117 10.13 -3.06 -4.29
C PRO A 117 8.91 -3.97 -4.17
N LYS A 118 9.07 -5.05 -3.43
CA LYS A 118 8.03 -6.04 -3.17
C LYS A 118 7.13 -5.61 -2.02
N PHE A 119 5.87 -6.01 -2.09
CA PHE A 119 4.97 -5.93 -0.95
C PHE A 119 5.22 -7.07 0.04
N ASP A 120 5.15 -6.77 1.32
CA ASP A 120 5.23 -7.79 2.37
C ASP A 120 4.10 -8.81 2.24
N SER A 121 4.42 -10.06 2.56
CA SER A 121 3.42 -11.13 2.55
C SER A 121 2.40 -10.93 3.67
N VAL A 122 1.12 -11.13 3.34
CA VAL A 122 0.03 -11.14 4.35
C VAL A 122 0.07 -12.43 5.18
N ASN A 123 0.55 -13.53 4.59
CA ASN A 123 0.72 -14.81 5.26
C ASN A 123 2.05 -15.46 4.83
N PRO A 124 3.16 -15.10 5.48
CA PRO A 124 4.50 -15.52 5.06
C PRO A 124 4.69 -17.03 4.99
N LEU A 125 4.07 -17.78 5.91
CA LEU A 125 4.17 -19.25 5.94
C LEU A 125 3.48 -19.88 4.72
N GLN A 126 2.27 -19.45 4.40
CA GLN A 126 1.52 -19.95 3.26
C GLN A 126 2.20 -19.62 1.94
N ASP A 127 2.70 -18.38 1.80
CA ASP A 127 3.37 -17.93 0.59
C ASP A 127 4.71 -18.66 0.41
N ALA A 128 5.50 -18.86 1.48
CA ALA A 128 6.74 -19.62 1.42
C ALA A 128 6.49 -21.12 1.07
N THR A 129 5.40 -21.71 1.59
CA THR A 129 5.02 -23.08 1.26
C THR A 129 4.60 -23.19 -0.20
N THR A 130 3.86 -22.21 -0.72
CA THR A 130 3.44 -22.16 -2.13
C THR A 130 4.66 -22.02 -3.04
N ASP A 131 5.56 -21.07 -2.75
CA ASP A 131 6.81 -20.86 -3.51
C ASP A 131 7.66 -22.15 -3.55
N LEU A 132 7.76 -22.87 -2.43
CA LEU A 132 8.46 -24.14 -2.34
C LEU A 132 7.81 -25.23 -3.23
N LEU A 133 6.48 -25.32 -3.21
CA LEU A 133 5.74 -26.28 -4.04
C LEU A 133 5.87 -25.93 -5.52
N GLU A 134 5.82 -24.66 -5.92
CA GLU A 134 6.01 -24.22 -7.31
C GLU A 134 7.39 -24.62 -7.84
N VAL A 135 8.43 -24.40 -7.04
CA VAL A 135 9.80 -24.81 -7.40
C VAL A 135 9.93 -26.33 -7.50
N ARG A 136 9.40 -27.08 -6.52
CA ARG A 136 9.44 -28.55 -6.52
C ARG A 136 8.66 -29.18 -7.68
N SER A 137 7.58 -28.54 -8.10
CA SER A 137 6.75 -29.00 -9.23
C SER A 137 7.32 -28.57 -10.60
N GLY A 138 8.40 -27.79 -10.63
CA GLY A 138 9.02 -27.29 -11.87
C GLY A 138 8.25 -26.15 -12.54
N PHE A 139 7.27 -25.55 -11.86
CA PHE A 139 6.53 -24.40 -12.39
C PHE A 139 7.32 -23.09 -12.29
N ALA A 140 8.31 -23.04 -11.39
CA ALA A 140 9.18 -21.89 -11.22
C ALA A 140 10.60 -22.33 -10.88
N THR A 141 11.59 -21.46 -11.14
CA THR A 141 12.98 -21.66 -10.72
C THR A 141 13.26 -20.96 -9.40
N VAL A 142 14.32 -21.42 -8.69
CA VAL A 142 14.79 -20.74 -7.47
C VAL A 142 15.13 -19.30 -7.76
N GLN A 143 15.79 -19.03 -8.90
CA GLN A 143 16.16 -17.68 -9.33
C GLN A 143 14.92 -16.78 -9.51
N GLN A 144 13.86 -17.29 -10.14
CA GLN A 144 12.61 -16.54 -10.27
C GLN A 144 11.97 -16.23 -8.92
N MET A 145 12.04 -17.16 -7.94
CA MET A 145 11.51 -16.92 -6.60
C MET A 145 12.34 -15.89 -5.83
N ILE A 146 13.67 -15.87 -6.01
CA ILE A 146 14.53 -14.85 -5.44
C ILE A 146 14.22 -13.48 -6.05
N ALA A 147 14.14 -13.39 -7.37
CA ALA A 147 13.80 -12.16 -8.09
C ALA A 147 12.39 -11.65 -7.71
N LYS A 148 11.39 -12.56 -7.60
CA LYS A 148 10.04 -12.24 -7.12
C LYS A 148 10.04 -11.59 -5.73
N ARG A 149 11.06 -11.85 -4.92
CA ARG A 149 11.26 -11.23 -3.60
C ARG A 149 12.04 -9.92 -3.63
N GLY A 150 12.43 -9.45 -4.82
CA GLY A 150 13.14 -8.18 -5.01
C GLY A 150 14.64 -8.26 -4.73
N TYR A 151 15.21 -9.47 -4.68
CA TYR A 151 16.63 -9.69 -4.51
C TYR A 151 17.29 -10.06 -5.85
N ASP A 152 18.59 -9.73 -5.98
CA ASP A 152 19.42 -10.20 -7.09
C ASP A 152 19.71 -11.71 -6.92
N PRO A 153 19.25 -12.57 -7.85
CA PRO A 153 19.45 -14.01 -7.74
C PRO A 153 20.91 -14.43 -7.72
N ALA A 154 21.77 -13.75 -8.49
CA ALA A 154 23.17 -14.09 -8.54
C ALA A 154 23.86 -13.84 -7.19
N LYS A 155 23.60 -12.67 -6.61
CA LYS A 155 24.16 -12.29 -5.32
C LYS A 155 23.67 -13.19 -4.17
N VAL A 156 22.38 -13.51 -4.13
CA VAL A 156 21.81 -14.39 -3.08
C VAL A 156 22.39 -15.80 -3.18
N LEU A 157 22.56 -16.34 -4.39
CA LEU A 157 23.13 -17.66 -4.59
C LEU A 157 24.63 -17.71 -4.25
N GLU A 158 25.37 -16.64 -4.52
CA GLU A 158 26.77 -16.49 -4.14
C GLU A 158 26.91 -16.45 -2.60
N GLU A 159 26.15 -15.59 -1.91
CA GLU A 159 26.12 -15.53 -0.46
C GLU A 159 25.72 -16.86 0.18
N TRP A 160 24.83 -17.60 -0.44
CA TRP A 160 24.40 -18.91 0.04
C TRP A 160 25.47 -20.00 -0.17
N ALA A 161 26.23 -19.95 -1.28
CA ALA A 161 27.36 -20.84 -1.53
C ALA A 161 28.49 -20.59 -0.52
N GLU A 162 28.84 -19.33 -0.26
CA GLU A 162 29.82 -18.96 0.77
C GLU A 162 29.42 -19.45 2.16
N PHE A 163 28.13 -19.33 2.52
CA PHE A 163 27.62 -19.85 3.79
C PHE A 163 27.70 -21.38 3.87
N ALA A 164 27.38 -22.09 2.78
CA ALA A 164 27.47 -23.54 2.73
C ALA A 164 28.91 -24.03 2.91
N ASP A 165 29.87 -23.40 2.20
CA ASP A 165 31.30 -23.72 2.34
C ASP A 165 31.81 -23.46 3.78
N LEU A 166 31.35 -22.39 4.42
CA LEU A 166 31.65 -22.09 5.82
C LEU A 166 31.06 -23.14 6.78
N ALA A 167 29.83 -23.58 6.53
CA ALA A 167 29.16 -24.59 7.35
C ALA A 167 29.80 -25.98 7.24
N ASP A 168 30.30 -26.34 6.06
CA ASP A 168 31.01 -27.62 5.83
C ASP A 168 32.42 -27.64 6.44
N THR A 169 32.97 -26.46 6.80
CA THR A 169 34.30 -26.36 7.47
C THR A 169 34.20 -26.37 9.01
N LEU A 170 33.01 -26.32 9.59
CA LEU A 170 32.74 -26.38 11.04
C LEU A 170 32.37 -27.78 11.50
#